data_e2bb8f5c304cc2c6c264c35b2f009288
#
_entry.id   e2bb8f5c304cc2c6c264c35b2f009288
#
_cell.length_a   1.000
_cell.length_b   1.000
_cell.length_c   1.000
_cell.angle_alpha   90.00
_cell.angle_beta   90.00
_cell.angle_gamma   90.00
#
_symmetry.space_group_name_H-M   'P 1'
#
loop_
_entity.id
_entity.type
_entity.pdbx_description
1 polymer ?
#
loop_
_entity_poly.entity_id
_entity_poly.type
_entity_poly.pdbx_seq_one_letter_code
_entity_poly.pdbx_strand_id
1 'polypeptide(L)'
;IWGLDKAKAPSTTFTIGIDTPDVVREKTKECADQFNILKVKLGGDNDKEMIETIRSVTSLPISVDANQGWKDRQYALDMIHWLKERGIVMVEQPMPKAQIDDIAWITEQSPLPIFADEGVQRLKDVAALKGVYTGINIKLMKCTGMREAWKMLNLARALGMKVMVGCMTETSCAC
;
A
#
# COMPACT_ATOMS: atom_id res chain seq x y z
N ILE A 1 -25.89 -2.59 -8.60
CA ILE A 1 -26.31 -1.30 -8.01
C ILE A 1 -25.53 -0.14 -8.66
N TRP A 2 -24.22 -0.25 -8.85
CA TRP A 2 -23.37 0.82 -9.42
C TRP A 2 -22.93 0.58 -10.86
N GLY A 3 -23.48 -0.41 -11.56
CA GLY A 3 -23.14 -0.70 -12.95
C GLY A 3 -21.67 -1.08 -13.18
N LEU A 4 -21.00 -1.64 -12.17
CA LEU A 4 -19.60 -2.04 -12.25
C LEU A 4 -19.47 -3.38 -12.99
N ASP A 5 -18.43 -3.46 -13.82
CA ASP A 5 -18.09 -4.67 -14.57
C ASP A 5 -17.02 -5.46 -13.81
N LYS A 6 -17.34 -6.69 -13.42
CA LYS A 6 -16.41 -7.58 -12.71
C LYS A 6 -15.14 -7.93 -13.51
N ALA A 7 -15.21 -7.90 -14.84
CA ALA A 7 -14.06 -8.15 -15.70
C ALA A 7 -12.99 -7.03 -15.62
N LYS A 8 -13.38 -5.86 -15.09
CA LYS A 8 -12.48 -4.72 -14.86
C LYS A 8 -12.01 -4.60 -13.41
N ALA A 9 -12.32 -5.59 -12.58
CA ALA A 9 -11.82 -5.61 -11.20
C ALA A 9 -10.29 -5.73 -11.19
N PRO A 10 -9.59 -4.95 -10.33
CA PRO A 10 -8.15 -5.10 -10.18
C PRO A 10 -7.82 -6.45 -9.53
N SER A 11 -6.58 -6.91 -9.74
CA SER A 11 -6.07 -8.10 -9.04
C SER A 11 -6.03 -7.86 -7.54
N THR A 12 -6.35 -8.90 -6.77
CA THR A 12 -6.11 -8.92 -5.33
C THR A 12 -4.64 -9.20 -5.03
N THR A 13 -4.18 -8.78 -3.85
CA THR A 13 -2.84 -9.04 -3.35
C THR A 13 -2.89 -10.06 -2.21
N PHE A 14 -1.83 -10.86 -2.07
CA PHE A 14 -1.61 -11.65 -0.86
C PHE A 14 -0.56 -10.99 0.02
N THR A 15 -0.81 -10.92 1.33
CA THR A 15 0.07 -10.22 2.27
C THR A 15 1.07 -11.18 2.90
N ILE A 16 2.36 -10.88 2.73
CA ILE A 16 3.46 -11.52 3.45
C ILE A 16 3.81 -10.61 4.64
N GLY A 17 3.63 -11.14 5.85
CA GLY A 17 3.99 -10.47 7.10
C GLY A 17 5.49 -10.50 7.36
N ILE A 18 5.93 -9.69 8.34
CA ILE A 18 7.30 -9.72 8.85
C ILE A 18 7.51 -11.04 9.60
N ASP A 19 8.53 -11.80 9.21
CA ASP A 19 8.86 -13.10 9.77
C ASP A 19 10.34 -13.43 9.49
N THR A 20 10.80 -14.61 9.89
CA THR A 20 12.14 -15.10 9.57
C THR A 20 12.29 -15.36 8.06
N PRO A 21 13.50 -15.26 7.49
CA PRO A 21 13.73 -15.48 6.06
C PRO A 21 13.21 -16.82 5.54
N ASP A 22 13.31 -17.89 6.33
CA ASP A 22 12.84 -19.22 5.92
C ASP A 22 11.30 -19.26 5.82
N VAL A 23 10.59 -18.71 6.80
CA VAL A 23 9.12 -18.62 6.77
C VAL A 23 8.66 -17.73 5.62
N VAL A 24 9.31 -16.59 5.40
CA VAL A 24 9.02 -15.69 4.28
C VAL A 24 9.21 -16.40 2.93
N ARG A 25 10.30 -17.16 2.79
CA ARG A 25 10.60 -17.92 1.58
C ARG A 25 9.52 -18.97 1.27
N GLU A 26 9.12 -19.74 2.27
CA GLU A 26 8.08 -20.77 2.09
C GLU A 26 6.71 -20.16 1.77
N LYS A 27 6.28 -19.13 2.53
CA LYS A 27 5.03 -18.41 2.21
C LYS A 27 5.04 -17.80 0.82
N THR A 28 6.20 -17.28 0.37
CA THR A 28 6.32 -16.73 -0.99
C THR A 28 6.14 -17.81 -2.04
N LYS A 29 6.74 -18.99 -1.87
CA LYS A 29 6.57 -20.13 -2.80
C LYS A 29 5.11 -20.57 -2.89
N GLU A 30 4.44 -20.69 -1.73
CA GLU A 30 3.04 -21.14 -1.66
C GLU A 30 2.07 -20.21 -2.40
N CYS A 31 2.31 -18.90 -2.40
CA CYS A 31 1.38 -17.92 -2.96
C CYS A 31 1.80 -17.36 -4.33
N ALA A 32 3.05 -17.53 -4.75
CA ALA A 32 3.54 -16.95 -6.01
C ALA A 32 2.77 -17.41 -7.26
N ASP A 33 2.28 -18.65 -7.28
CA ASP A 33 1.50 -19.19 -8.39
C ASP A 33 0.00 -18.87 -8.33
N GLN A 34 -0.47 -18.32 -7.20
CA GLN A 34 -1.89 -18.06 -6.96
C GLN A 34 -2.27 -16.60 -7.13
N PHE A 35 -1.31 -15.68 -7.03
CA PHE A 35 -1.54 -14.24 -7.04
C PHE A 35 -0.69 -13.54 -8.09
N ASN A 36 -1.23 -12.45 -8.67
CA ASN A 36 -0.54 -11.65 -9.68
C ASN A 36 0.35 -10.56 -9.07
N ILE A 37 0.17 -10.27 -7.79
CA ILE A 37 0.90 -9.24 -7.05
C ILE A 37 0.93 -9.64 -5.57
N LEU A 38 2.07 -9.42 -4.93
CA LEU A 38 2.24 -9.64 -3.49
C LEU A 38 2.22 -8.31 -2.75
N LYS A 39 1.74 -8.32 -1.50
CA LYS A 39 1.89 -7.21 -0.56
C LYS A 39 2.87 -7.64 0.54
N VAL A 40 3.86 -6.81 0.85
CA VAL A 40 4.89 -7.12 1.85
C VAL A 40 4.85 -6.07 2.95
N LYS A 41 4.79 -6.53 4.20
CA LYS A 41 4.88 -5.67 5.38
C LYS A 41 6.34 -5.34 5.66
N LEU A 42 6.62 -4.05 5.80
CA LEU A 42 7.93 -3.47 6.10
C LEU A 42 7.80 -2.50 7.30
N GLY A 43 8.85 -1.75 7.58
CA GLY A 43 8.90 -0.75 8.64
C GLY A 43 9.71 -1.20 9.85
N GLY A 44 10.51 -2.26 9.69
CA GLY A 44 11.43 -2.78 10.69
C GLY A 44 12.90 -2.70 10.25
N ASP A 45 13.78 -3.28 11.06
CA ASP A 45 15.23 -3.27 10.80
C ASP A 45 15.65 -4.25 9.70
N ASN A 46 14.81 -5.24 9.37
CA ASN A 46 15.08 -6.30 8.40
C ASN A 46 14.40 -6.09 7.03
N ASP A 47 13.93 -4.88 6.74
CA ASP A 47 13.17 -4.57 5.52
C ASP A 47 13.88 -5.02 4.24
N LYS A 48 15.20 -4.78 4.14
CA LYS A 48 15.99 -5.17 2.97
C LYS A 48 16.11 -6.69 2.85
N GLU A 49 16.38 -7.38 3.94
CA GLU A 49 16.48 -8.83 3.97
C GLU A 49 15.15 -9.50 3.55
N MET A 50 14.02 -8.96 4.00
CA MET A 50 12.69 -9.40 3.61
C MET A 50 12.50 -9.33 2.09
N ILE A 51 12.79 -8.19 1.47
CA ILE A 51 12.64 -8.00 0.03
C ILE A 51 13.60 -8.90 -0.76
N GLU A 52 14.87 -9.00 -0.37
CA GLU A 52 15.85 -9.86 -1.05
C GLU A 52 15.44 -11.34 -0.94
N THR A 53 14.92 -11.75 0.22
CA THR A 53 14.41 -13.12 0.41
C THR A 53 13.27 -13.42 -0.55
N ILE A 54 12.29 -12.52 -0.68
CA ILE A 54 11.16 -12.71 -1.59
C ILE A 54 11.64 -12.68 -3.04
N ARG A 55 12.55 -11.79 -3.40
CA ARG A 55 13.12 -11.69 -4.75
C ARG A 55 13.94 -12.92 -5.15
N SER A 56 14.51 -13.65 -4.19
CA SER A 56 15.17 -14.94 -4.47
C SER A 56 14.19 -16.03 -4.93
N VAL A 57 12.89 -15.83 -4.71
CA VAL A 57 11.83 -16.80 -5.01
C VAL A 57 11.00 -16.40 -6.22
N THR A 58 10.66 -15.12 -6.37
CA THR A 58 9.71 -14.65 -7.39
C THR A 58 10.07 -13.30 -7.98
N SER A 59 9.70 -13.11 -9.26
CA SER A 59 9.75 -11.83 -9.97
C SER A 59 8.40 -11.09 -10.01
N LEU A 60 7.37 -11.60 -9.34
CA LEU A 60 6.05 -10.94 -9.30
C LEU A 60 6.15 -9.50 -8.85
N PRO A 61 5.26 -8.60 -9.33
CA PRO A 61 5.13 -7.27 -8.79
C PRO A 61 4.86 -7.31 -7.28
N ILE A 62 5.50 -6.41 -6.52
CA ILE A 62 5.32 -6.29 -5.07
C ILE A 62 4.87 -4.88 -4.73
N SER A 63 3.81 -4.77 -3.94
CA SER A 63 3.48 -3.58 -3.17
C SER A 63 4.04 -3.71 -1.75
N VAL A 64 4.52 -2.62 -1.17
CA VAL A 64 5.01 -2.65 0.21
C VAL A 64 4.18 -1.73 1.10
N ASP A 65 4.05 -2.11 2.36
CA ASP A 65 3.36 -1.34 3.39
C ASP A 65 4.27 -1.23 4.60
N ALA A 66 4.79 -0.03 4.82
CA ALA A 66 5.72 0.25 5.92
C ALA A 66 5.00 0.57 7.24
N ASN A 67 3.68 0.67 7.25
CA ASN A 67 2.86 0.91 8.45
C ASN A 67 3.42 2.01 9.36
N GLN A 68 3.82 3.16 8.77
CA GLN A 68 4.40 4.30 9.48
C GLN A 68 5.80 4.01 10.10
N GLY A 69 6.50 2.98 9.64
CA GLY A 69 7.74 2.50 10.26
C GLY A 69 8.93 3.42 10.06
N TRP A 70 9.06 4.09 8.92
CA TRP A 70 10.19 4.95 8.61
C TRP A 70 10.00 6.35 9.20
N LYS A 71 10.91 6.78 10.06
CA LYS A 71 10.78 8.02 10.84
C LYS A 71 11.54 9.21 10.25
N ASP A 72 12.59 8.92 9.48
CA ASP A 72 13.42 9.91 8.81
C ASP A 72 13.08 9.96 7.32
N ARG A 73 12.85 11.17 6.78
CA ARG A 73 12.41 11.35 5.40
C ARG A 73 13.49 11.00 4.37
N GLN A 74 14.78 11.25 4.69
CA GLN A 74 15.84 10.91 3.76
C GLN A 74 16.01 9.38 3.69
N TYR A 75 15.99 8.71 4.84
CA TYR A 75 15.97 7.25 4.89
C TYR A 75 14.79 6.67 4.12
N ALA A 76 13.59 7.24 4.29
CA ALA A 76 12.40 6.79 3.57
C ALA A 76 12.56 6.94 2.05
N LEU A 77 13.07 8.08 1.58
CA LEU A 77 13.32 8.32 0.15
C LEU A 77 14.38 7.36 -0.41
N ASP A 78 15.50 7.17 0.30
CA ASP A 78 16.57 6.26 -0.12
C ASP A 78 16.06 4.81 -0.19
N MET A 79 15.23 4.40 0.80
CA MET A 79 14.58 3.09 0.79
C MET A 79 13.62 2.94 -0.39
N ILE A 80 12.84 3.96 -0.73
CA ILE A 80 11.93 3.94 -1.88
C ILE A 80 12.70 3.78 -3.20
N HIS A 81 13.83 4.47 -3.36
CA HIS A 81 14.69 4.29 -4.53
C HIS A 81 15.26 2.88 -4.61
N TRP A 82 15.76 2.36 -3.50
CA TRP A 82 16.27 1.00 -3.39
C TRP A 82 15.20 -0.05 -3.73
N LEU A 83 13.95 0.16 -3.27
CA LEU A 83 12.79 -0.68 -3.57
C LEU A 83 12.41 -0.64 -5.05
N LYS A 84 12.48 0.55 -5.68
CA LYS A 84 12.20 0.71 -7.11
C LYS A 84 13.10 -0.18 -7.97
N GLU A 85 14.38 -0.25 -7.67
CA GLU A 85 15.35 -1.10 -8.37
C GLU A 85 15.03 -2.59 -8.26
N ARG A 86 14.24 -2.97 -7.24
CA ARG A 86 13.82 -4.35 -6.97
C ARG A 86 12.41 -4.68 -7.45
N GLY A 87 11.88 -3.85 -8.34
CA GLY A 87 10.58 -4.12 -8.98
C GLY A 87 9.38 -3.91 -8.05
N ILE A 88 9.54 -3.12 -6.97
CA ILE A 88 8.41 -2.68 -6.17
C ILE A 88 7.59 -1.69 -7.00
N VAL A 89 6.26 -1.77 -6.92
CA VAL A 89 5.34 -0.97 -7.75
C VAL A 89 4.66 0.17 -7.00
N MET A 90 4.61 0.11 -5.68
CA MET A 90 4.05 1.17 -4.82
C MET A 90 4.47 1.00 -3.37
N VAL A 91 4.40 2.10 -2.62
CA VAL A 91 4.66 2.13 -1.18
C VAL A 91 3.43 2.68 -0.46
N GLU A 92 2.98 1.97 0.57
CA GLU A 92 1.86 2.36 1.42
C GLU A 92 2.40 2.84 2.77
N GLN A 93 1.89 3.97 3.24
CA GLN A 93 2.13 4.63 4.52
C GLN A 93 3.60 4.53 5.01
N PRO A 94 4.56 5.12 4.30
CA PRO A 94 5.99 5.01 4.63
C PRO A 94 6.31 5.60 6.00
N MET A 95 5.70 6.74 6.33
CA MET A 95 6.02 7.54 7.51
C MET A 95 4.79 7.77 8.39
N PRO A 96 4.99 8.17 9.66
CA PRO A 96 3.89 8.57 10.55
C PRO A 96 2.97 9.60 9.90
N LYS A 97 1.66 9.36 9.96
CA LYS A 97 0.65 10.23 9.34
C LYS A 97 0.67 11.69 9.81
N ALA A 98 1.27 11.95 10.98
CA ALA A 98 1.43 13.31 11.50
C ALA A 98 2.57 14.08 10.81
N GLN A 99 3.50 13.41 10.12
CA GLN A 99 4.63 14.02 9.41
C GLN A 99 4.23 14.39 7.97
N ILE A 100 3.15 15.18 7.82
CA ILE A 100 2.53 15.49 6.53
C ILE A 100 3.52 16.16 5.57
N ASP A 101 4.31 17.10 6.04
CA ASP A 101 5.28 17.85 5.21
C ASP A 101 6.40 16.93 4.70
N ASP A 102 6.88 16.01 5.54
CA ASP A 102 7.90 15.03 5.15
C ASP A 102 7.32 14.02 4.13
N ILE A 103 6.07 13.60 4.32
CA ILE A 103 5.38 12.71 3.38
C ILE A 103 5.18 13.41 2.02
N ALA A 104 4.76 14.67 2.02
CA ALA A 104 4.63 15.45 0.78
C ALA A 104 5.98 15.57 0.06
N TRP A 105 7.04 15.87 0.82
CA TRP A 105 8.39 16.01 0.31
C TRP A 105 8.91 14.69 -0.34
N ILE A 106 8.72 13.55 0.31
CA ILE A 106 9.11 12.26 -0.30
C ILE A 106 8.22 11.89 -1.49
N THR A 107 6.92 12.23 -1.45
CA THR A 107 5.99 11.92 -2.54
C THR A 107 6.36 12.67 -3.83
N GLU A 108 6.78 13.92 -3.72
CA GLU A 108 7.22 14.73 -4.86
C GLU A 108 8.45 14.15 -5.55
N GLN A 109 9.37 13.54 -4.79
CA GLN A 109 10.65 13.00 -5.29
C GLN A 109 10.60 11.50 -5.57
N SER A 110 9.55 10.82 -5.12
CA SER A 110 9.45 9.36 -5.19
C SER A 110 9.29 8.85 -6.63
N PRO A 111 10.11 7.87 -7.05
CA PRO A 111 9.90 7.16 -8.32
C PRO A 111 8.74 6.17 -8.27
N LEU A 112 8.13 5.97 -7.09
CA LEU A 112 7.02 5.06 -6.85
C LEU A 112 5.80 5.82 -6.32
N PRO A 113 4.57 5.40 -6.67
CA PRO A 113 3.38 5.97 -6.05
C PRO A 113 3.35 5.70 -4.54
N ILE A 114 3.03 6.75 -3.77
CA ILE A 114 2.90 6.70 -2.32
C ILE A 114 1.42 6.73 -1.95
N PHE A 115 0.96 5.78 -1.14
CA PHE A 115 -0.44 5.63 -0.75
C PHE A 115 -0.65 5.90 0.75
N ALA A 116 -1.72 6.64 1.08
CA ALA A 116 -2.17 6.81 2.45
C ALA A 116 -3.01 5.60 2.89
N ASP A 117 -2.70 5.02 4.06
CA ASP A 117 -3.57 4.09 4.78
C ASP A 117 -4.04 4.71 6.10
N GLU A 118 -3.17 4.79 7.10
CA GLU A 118 -3.52 5.40 8.39
C GLU A 118 -3.77 6.90 8.28
N GLY A 119 -3.21 7.54 7.24
CA GLY A 119 -3.42 8.96 6.94
C GLY A 119 -4.81 9.29 6.42
N VAL A 120 -5.58 8.33 5.91
CA VAL A 120 -6.94 8.52 5.41
C VAL A 120 -7.93 7.64 6.15
N GLN A 121 -8.94 8.23 6.78
CA GLN A 121 -9.98 7.50 7.50
C GLN A 121 -11.36 7.72 6.87
N ARG A 122 -11.69 8.95 6.55
CA ARG A 122 -13.02 9.38 6.17
C ARG A 122 -13.00 10.27 4.93
N LEU A 123 -14.17 10.48 4.37
CA LEU A 123 -14.36 11.38 3.20
C LEU A 123 -13.73 12.77 3.40
N LYS A 124 -13.85 13.33 4.59
CA LYS A 124 -13.30 14.67 4.91
C LYS A 124 -11.77 14.76 4.78
N ASP A 125 -11.08 13.63 4.90
CA ASP A 125 -9.61 13.61 4.88
C ASP A 125 -9.06 13.68 3.44
N VAL A 126 -9.84 13.20 2.46
CA VAL A 126 -9.36 12.96 1.08
C VAL A 126 -8.81 14.22 0.41
N ALA A 127 -9.53 15.34 0.53
CA ALA A 127 -9.13 16.58 -0.14
C ALA A 127 -7.81 17.15 0.39
N ALA A 128 -7.57 17.02 1.70
CA ALA A 128 -6.35 17.52 2.34
C ALA A 128 -5.10 16.69 1.97
N LEU A 129 -5.28 15.49 1.45
CA LEU A 129 -4.18 14.59 1.10
C LEU A 129 -3.70 14.75 -0.35
N LYS A 130 -4.37 15.59 -1.14
CA LYS A 130 -3.88 15.91 -2.48
C LYS A 130 -2.54 16.64 -2.41
N GLY A 131 -1.54 16.13 -3.13
CA GLY A 131 -0.16 16.65 -3.09
C GLY A 131 0.68 16.06 -1.94
N VAL A 132 0.04 15.46 -0.93
CA VAL A 132 0.73 14.73 0.14
C VAL A 132 0.97 13.28 -0.26
N TYR A 133 -0.02 12.65 -0.88
CA TYR A 133 0.07 11.27 -1.37
C TYR A 133 -0.33 11.17 -2.84
N THR A 134 0.21 10.19 -3.53
CA THR A 134 -0.20 9.84 -4.90
C THR A 134 -1.58 9.20 -4.94
N GLY A 135 -1.95 8.48 -3.87
CA GLY A 135 -3.20 7.75 -3.78
C GLY A 135 -3.64 7.46 -2.35
N ILE A 136 -4.80 6.84 -2.23
CA ILE A 136 -5.40 6.47 -0.94
C ILE A 136 -5.82 5.00 -0.91
N ASN A 137 -5.74 4.39 0.28
CA ASN A 137 -6.28 3.06 0.56
C ASN A 137 -7.63 3.19 1.29
N ILE A 138 -8.72 2.88 0.58
CA ILE A 138 -10.06 2.88 1.15
C ILE A 138 -10.31 1.53 1.82
N LYS A 139 -10.65 1.55 3.12
CA LYS A 139 -11.08 0.37 3.87
C LYS A 139 -12.47 0.62 4.45
N LEU A 140 -13.40 -0.32 4.24
CA LEU A 140 -14.80 -0.15 4.66
C LEU A 140 -14.92 0.08 6.17
N MET A 141 -14.09 -0.59 6.97
CA MET A 141 -14.05 -0.42 8.43
C MET A 141 -13.59 0.97 8.86
N LYS A 142 -12.74 1.65 8.07
CA LYS A 142 -12.34 3.03 8.36
C LYS A 142 -13.43 4.03 7.98
N CYS A 143 -14.02 3.87 6.80
CA CYS A 143 -14.96 4.85 6.23
C CYS A 143 -16.43 4.51 6.50
N THR A 144 -16.72 3.56 7.39
CA THR A 144 -18.07 3.19 7.83
C THR A 144 -18.99 2.62 6.74
N GLY A 145 -18.40 2.06 5.68
CA GLY A 145 -19.15 1.26 4.71
C GLY A 145 -19.17 1.80 3.29
N MET A 146 -19.89 1.11 2.42
CA MET A 146 -19.89 1.24 0.96
C MET A 146 -20.24 2.65 0.46
N ARG A 147 -21.20 3.30 1.09
CA ARG A 147 -21.68 4.62 0.62
C ARG A 147 -20.63 5.70 0.76
N GLU A 148 -19.91 5.72 1.88
CA GLU A 148 -18.82 6.68 2.08
C GLU A 148 -17.60 6.31 1.23
N ALA A 149 -17.27 5.01 1.14
CA ALA A 149 -16.22 4.52 0.25
C ALA A 149 -16.43 4.98 -1.20
N TRP A 150 -17.65 4.90 -1.71
CA TRP A 150 -18.01 5.37 -3.05
C TRP A 150 -17.77 6.88 -3.23
N LYS A 151 -18.13 7.69 -2.22
CA LYS A 151 -17.84 9.13 -2.25
C LYS A 151 -16.34 9.43 -2.21
N MET A 152 -15.59 8.71 -1.38
CA MET A 152 -14.13 8.84 -1.29
C MET A 152 -13.47 8.47 -2.64
N LEU A 153 -13.90 7.38 -3.27
CA LEU A 153 -13.42 6.96 -4.59
C LEU A 153 -13.62 8.06 -5.63
N ASN A 154 -14.85 8.60 -5.72
CA ASN A 154 -15.16 9.63 -6.72
C ASN A 154 -14.40 10.93 -6.46
N LEU A 155 -14.29 11.36 -5.19
CA LEU A 155 -13.53 12.55 -4.83
C LEU A 155 -12.04 12.38 -5.14
N ALA A 156 -11.44 11.25 -4.74
CA ALA A 156 -10.03 10.97 -5.01
C ALA A 156 -9.74 10.98 -6.52
N ARG A 157 -10.59 10.34 -7.32
CA ARG A 157 -10.46 10.33 -8.79
C ARG A 157 -10.61 11.73 -9.39
N ALA A 158 -11.56 12.53 -8.93
CA ALA A 158 -11.74 13.92 -9.37
C ALA A 158 -10.53 14.80 -9.05
N LEU A 159 -9.81 14.49 -7.96
CA LEU A 159 -8.56 15.16 -7.57
C LEU A 159 -7.31 14.59 -8.29
N GLY A 160 -7.46 13.60 -9.17
CA GLY A 160 -6.36 12.95 -9.88
C GLY A 160 -5.55 11.97 -9.02
N MET A 161 -6.07 11.56 -7.86
CA MET A 161 -5.42 10.59 -6.98
C MET A 161 -5.74 9.15 -7.41
N LYS A 162 -4.78 8.26 -7.19
CA LYS A 162 -4.98 6.82 -7.35
C LYS A 162 -5.77 6.27 -6.15
N VAL A 163 -6.46 5.16 -6.37
CA VAL A 163 -7.25 4.50 -5.32
C VAL A 163 -6.95 3.02 -5.30
N MET A 164 -6.74 2.47 -4.12
CA MET A 164 -6.81 1.05 -3.83
C MET A 164 -7.89 0.77 -2.78
N VAL A 165 -8.38 -0.45 -2.75
CA VAL A 165 -9.33 -0.92 -1.74
C VAL A 165 -8.63 -1.99 -0.92
N GLY A 166 -8.56 -1.76 0.38
CA GLY A 166 -7.98 -2.69 1.34
C GLY A 166 -9.03 -3.17 2.34
N CYS A 167 -8.59 -4.05 3.21
CA CYS A 167 -9.37 -4.53 4.35
C CYS A 167 -8.53 -4.51 5.63
N MET A 168 -9.20 -4.69 6.75
CA MET A 168 -8.60 -5.04 8.04
C MET A 168 -8.63 -6.57 8.18
N THR A 169 -8.32 -7.08 9.35
CA THR A 169 -8.63 -8.48 9.68
C THR A 169 -10.13 -8.58 9.93
N GLU A 170 -10.84 -9.12 8.98
CA GLU A 170 -12.30 -9.10 8.94
C GLU A 170 -12.87 -10.50 8.71
N THR A 171 -14.17 -10.66 8.89
CA THR A 171 -14.88 -11.90 8.55
C THR A 171 -15.07 -12.03 7.03
N SER A 172 -15.32 -13.23 6.55
CA SER A 172 -15.59 -13.49 5.12
C SER A 172 -16.78 -12.71 4.56
N CYS A 173 -17.69 -12.25 5.43
CA CYS A 173 -18.82 -11.40 5.01
C CYS A 173 -18.42 -9.93 4.79
N ALA A 174 -17.30 -9.50 5.31
CA ALA A 174 -16.85 -8.11 5.27
C ALA A 174 -15.70 -7.86 4.27
N CYS A 175 -15.07 -8.93 3.79
CA CYS A 175 -13.99 -8.88 2.79
C CYS A 175 -14.49 -8.85 1.34
#